data_ffcef4121cb3ec585a8c3c5b1a1126c1
#
_entry.id   ffcef4121cb3ec585a8c3c5b1a1126c1
#
_cell.length_a   1.000
_cell.length_b   1.000
_cell.length_c   1.000
_cell.angle_alpha   90.00
_cell.angle_beta   90.00
_cell.angle_gamma   90.00
#
_symmetry.space_group_name_H-M   'P 1'
#
loop_
_entity.id
_entity.type
_entity.pdbx_description
1 polymer ?
#
loop_
_entity_poly.entity_id
_entity_poly.type
_entity_poly.pdbx_seq_one_letter_code
_entity_poly.pdbx_strand_id
1 'polypeptide(L)'
;MQPKVNIMHLPVYQPGKPIEDVKRELGLDEVIKLASNENPIGYSPKARAAMLDEIDHLHIYPDGASVDLTAVLASKLGVESNQIIFGTGSSDIILMICRAYLTAADETIMADETFSQYKHNCEVENTNIIEVPLKDGKHDLNAMLAAVTERTKVLWICNPNNPTGTIIGREELEAFLAKLPKHVLVVLDEAYGEYVTDPNFPNGITLIDRYPNIVVLRTFSKVYGLAANRIGYGVGEASVIRTINQVREPFNTGRLAQVAAKASLQDDEFLARSQASNTAGLNYLHAQFDRLGLQYFKGHGNFIMVDVRTPSMQIFDLLLRKGIIVRAGWKHYPNAIRVSVGTAEQNEKFIQALEEVLIELAVLQ
;
A
#
# COMPACT_ATOMS: atom_id res chain seq x y z
N MET A 1 -23.39 -20.41 19.89
CA MET A 1 -23.20 -19.54 18.72
C MET A 1 -22.01 -20.05 17.94
N GLN A 2 -22.18 -20.28 16.63
CA GLN A 2 -21.09 -20.73 15.77
C GLN A 2 -20.81 -19.63 14.73
N PRO A 3 -19.56 -19.14 14.60
CA PRO A 3 -19.18 -18.19 13.55
C PRO A 3 -19.17 -18.90 12.18
N LYS A 4 -18.97 -18.12 11.10
CA LYS A 4 -18.70 -18.67 9.78
C LYS A 4 -17.45 -19.56 9.84
N VAL A 5 -17.51 -20.75 9.24
CA VAL A 5 -16.43 -21.77 9.32
C VAL A 5 -15.10 -21.23 8.78
N ASN A 6 -15.12 -20.48 7.68
CA ASN A 6 -13.95 -19.90 7.07
C ASN A 6 -13.27 -18.83 7.97
N ILE A 7 -14.03 -18.16 8.85
CA ILE A 7 -13.46 -17.16 9.77
C ILE A 7 -12.66 -17.80 10.91
N MET A 8 -13.02 -19.01 11.33
CA MET A 8 -12.37 -19.68 12.48
C MET A 8 -10.88 -19.96 12.26
N HIS A 9 -10.45 -20.02 11.01
CA HIS A 9 -9.05 -20.35 10.64
C HIS A 9 -8.23 -19.11 10.28
N LEU A 10 -8.87 -17.92 10.20
CA LEU A 10 -8.16 -16.70 9.88
C LEU A 10 -7.28 -16.24 11.05
N PRO A 11 -6.01 -15.91 10.78
CA PRO A 11 -5.18 -15.32 11.81
C PRO A 11 -5.71 -13.92 12.19
N VAL A 12 -5.66 -13.61 13.47
CA VAL A 12 -5.89 -12.24 13.93
C VAL A 12 -4.73 -11.38 13.42
N TYR A 13 -5.07 -10.27 12.77
CA TYR A 13 -4.04 -9.33 12.30
C TYR A 13 -3.13 -8.89 13.44
N GLN A 14 -1.83 -9.11 13.28
CA GLN A 14 -0.82 -8.64 14.22
C GLN A 14 -0.24 -7.32 13.71
N PRO A 15 -0.58 -6.17 14.32
CA PRO A 15 0.04 -4.91 13.96
C PRO A 15 1.54 -4.95 14.29
N GLY A 16 2.34 -4.18 13.55
CA GLY A 16 3.74 -3.97 13.95
C GLY A 16 3.80 -3.40 15.37
N LYS A 17 4.85 -3.76 16.15
CA LYS A 17 4.99 -3.26 17.53
C LYS A 17 4.93 -1.73 17.56
N PRO A 18 4.12 -1.13 18.45
CA PRO A 18 4.13 0.31 18.67
C PRO A 18 5.49 0.78 19.22
N ILE A 19 5.91 1.98 18.86
CA ILE A 19 7.17 2.58 19.33
C ILE A 19 7.25 2.57 20.86
N GLU A 20 6.18 3.02 21.51
CA GLU A 20 6.12 3.14 22.99
C GLU A 20 6.21 1.78 23.71
N ASP A 21 5.68 0.72 23.09
CA ASP A 21 5.80 -0.63 23.65
C ASP A 21 7.25 -1.12 23.56
N VAL A 22 7.94 -0.89 22.44
CA VAL A 22 9.35 -1.25 22.27
C VAL A 22 10.24 -0.48 23.25
N LYS A 23 10.02 0.83 23.40
CA LYS A 23 10.72 1.66 24.40
C LYS A 23 10.58 1.09 25.81
N ARG A 24 9.34 0.78 26.21
CA ARG A 24 9.03 0.26 27.55
C ARG A 24 9.61 -1.13 27.80
N GLU A 25 9.51 -2.05 26.81
CA GLU A 25 9.97 -3.43 26.94
C GLU A 25 11.50 -3.53 26.95
N LEU A 26 12.19 -2.70 26.17
CA LEU A 26 13.64 -2.78 25.99
C LEU A 26 14.42 -1.69 26.75
N GLY A 27 13.74 -0.76 27.40
CA GLY A 27 14.38 0.33 28.16
C GLY A 27 15.12 1.32 27.25
N LEU A 28 14.62 1.56 26.03
CA LEU A 28 15.26 2.41 25.04
C LEU A 28 14.68 3.84 25.07
N ASP A 29 15.56 4.84 24.98
CA ASP A 29 15.16 6.24 24.89
C ASP A 29 14.66 6.61 23.48
N GLU A 30 15.26 6.02 22.44
CA GLU A 30 14.96 6.27 21.04
C GLU A 30 14.59 4.97 20.32
N VAL A 31 13.52 5.03 19.53
CA VAL A 31 13.09 3.93 18.65
C VAL A 31 12.71 4.51 17.28
N ILE A 32 13.28 3.94 16.23
CA ILE A 32 13.05 4.29 14.83
C ILE A 32 12.17 3.22 14.18
N LYS A 33 11.00 3.61 13.72
CA LYS A 33 10.06 2.70 13.04
C LYS A 33 10.12 2.87 11.53
N LEU A 34 10.71 1.89 10.84
CA LEU A 34 10.82 1.81 9.38
C LEU A 34 10.06 0.59 8.84
N ALA A 35 8.86 0.33 9.37
CA ALA A 35 8.11 -0.89 9.14
C ALA A 35 6.78 -0.72 8.38
N SER A 36 6.18 0.48 8.42
CA SER A 36 4.79 0.69 7.96
C SER A 36 4.67 1.60 6.75
N ASN A 37 5.78 1.94 6.12
CA ASN A 37 5.83 2.79 4.92
C ASN A 37 5.12 4.16 5.15
N GLU A 38 5.32 4.72 6.36
CA GLU A 38 4.83 6.04 6.74
C GLU A 38 5.71 7.12 6.09
N ASN A 39 5.20 8.35 5.98
CA ASN A 39 5.98 9.47 5.46
C ASN A 39 6.86 10.07 6.59
N PRO A 40 8.19 10.00 6.50
CA PRO A 40 9.07 10.42 7.60
C PRO A 40 9.11 11.94 7.81
N ILE A 41 8.69 12.73 6.82
CA ILE A 41 8.66 14.21 6.93
C ILE A 41 7.31 14.75 7.41
N GLY A 42 6.39 13.85 7.81
CA GLY A 42 5.08 14.22 8.34
C GLY A 42 4.03 14.43 7.26
N TYR A 43 3.23 15.47 7.38
CA TYR A 43 2.11 15.81 6.50
C TYR A 43 2.02 17.32 6.26
N SER A 44 1.19 17.72 5.27
CA SER A 44 1.04 19.11 4.84
C SER A 44 0.67 20.07 5.98
N PRO A 45 1.35 21.23 6.12
CA PRO A 45 0.93 22.29 7.02
C PRO A 45 -0.48 22.81 6.72
N LYS A 46 -0.89 22.83 5.45
CA LYS A 46 -2.26 23.19 5.05
C LYS A 46 -3.28 22.19 5.57
N ALA A 47 -2.96 20.89 5.53
CA ALA A 47 -3.81 19.86 6.11
C ALA A 47 -3.93 20.02 7.64
N ARG A 48 -2.82 20.37 8.32
CA ARG A 48 -2.84 20.67 9.76
C ARG A 48 -3.78 21.84 10.08
N ALA A 49 -3.67 22.94 9.36
CA ALA A 49 -4.53 24.11 9.55
C ALA A 49 -6.02 23.74 9.34
N ALA A 50 -6.34 23.06 8.22
CA ALA A 50 -7.70 22.64 7.94
C ALA A 50 -8.31 21.73 9.02
N MET A 51 -7.51 20.81 9.61
CA MET A 51 -7.98 19.98 10.71
C MET A 51 -8.24 20.79 12.00
N LEU A 52 -7.40 21.79 12.29
CA LEU A 52 -7.59 22.66 13.46
C LEU A 52 -8.85 23.51 13.33
N ASP A 53 -9.13 24.05 12.15
CA ASP A 53 -10.34 24.84 11.88
C ASP A 53 -11.62 23.99 11.99
N GLU A 54 -11.53 22.68 11.81
CA GLU A 54 -12.66 21.76 11.81
C GLU A 54 -12.90 21.09 13.17
N ILE A 55 -11.99 21.24 14.14
CA ILE A 55 -11.99 20.45 15.39
C ILE A 55 -13.22 20.71 16.27
N ASP A 56 -13.75 21.93 16.24
CA ASP A 56 -14.93 22.31 17.04
C ASP A 56 -16.23 21.72 16.47
N HIS A 57 -16.21 21.16 15.28
CA HIS A 57 -17.38 20.57 14.61
C HIS A 57 -17.47 19.04 14.73
N LEU A 58 -16.62 18.39 15.54
CA LEU A 58 -16.56 16.92 15.67
C LEU A 58 -17.85 16.27 16.23
N HIS A 59 -18.74 17.05 16.81
CA HIS A 59 -20.03 16.59 17.30
C HIS A 59 -21.10 16.41 16.20
N ILE A 60 -20.76 16.77 14.94
CA ILE A 60 -21.63 16.65 13.77
C ILE A 60 -21.05 15.60 12.82
N TYR A 61 -21.89 14.72 12.28
CA TYR A 61 -21.45 13.76 11.25
C TYR A 61 -20.76 14.45 10.08
N PRO A 62 -19.77 13.79 9.45
CA PRO A 62 -19.16 14.31 8.21
C PRO A 62 -20.17 14.35 7.05
N ASP A 63 -19.78 15.02 5.95
CA ASP A 63 -20.50 14.85 4.70
C ASP A 63 -20.34 13.41 4.19
N GLY A 64 -21.44 12.66 4.15
CA GLY A 64 -21.42 11.27 3.70
C GLY A 64 -21.08 11.07 2.23
N ALA A 65 -21.24 12.11 1.41
CA ALA A 65 -20.86 12.11 0.00
C ALA A 65 -19.46 12.69 -0.26
N SER A 66 -18.83 13.32 0.76
CA SER A 66 -17.53 14.00 0.63
C SER A 66 -17.47 14.96 -0.57
N VAL A 67 -18.52 15.73 -0.80
CA VAL A 67 -18.75 16.54 -2.02
C VAL A 67 -17.57 17.46 -2.33
N ASP A 68 -17.11 18.20 -1.35
CA ASP A 68 -16.00 19.15 -1.50
C ASP A 68 -14.68 18.45 -1.88
N LEU A 69 -14.37 17.34 -1.21
CA LEU A 69 -13.17 16.56 -1.49
C LEU A 69 -13.27 15.91 -2.88
N THR A 70 -14.45 15.38 -3.22
CA THR A 70 -14.73 14.79 -4.55
C THR A 70 -14.49 15.80 -5.65
N ALA A 71 -15.01 17.03 -5.52
CA ALA A 71 -14.85 18.07 -6.53
C ALA A 71 -13.37 18.43 -6.78
N VAL A 72 -12.59 18.58 -5.70
CA VAL A 72 -11.15 18.89 -5.82
C VAL A 72 -10.40 17.72 -6.46
N LEU A 73 -10.68 16.49 -6.03
CA LEU A 73 -10.01 15.30 -6.54
C LEU A 73 -10.38 15.04 -8.01
N ALA A 74 -11.65 15.13 -8.37
CA ALA A 74 -12.14 14.98 -9.75
C ALA A 74 -11.46 15.95 -10.70
N SER A 75 -11.39 17.23 -10.33
CA SER A 75 -10.68 18.26 -11.09
C SER A 75 -9.19 17.95 -11.24
N LYS A 76 -8.51 17.51 -10.16
CA LYS A 76 -7.08 17.18 -10.20
C LYS A 76 -6.76 15.96 -11.06
N LEU A 77 -7.65 14.99 -11.09
CA LEU A 77 -7.48 13.73 -11.83
C LEU A 77 -8.03 13.79 -13.27
N GLY A 78 -8.86 14.78 -13.59
CA GLY A 78 -9.54 14.88 -14.89
C GLY A 78 -10.62 13.82 -15.09
N VAL A 79 -11.37 13.48 -14.03
CA VAL A 79 -12.44 12.47 -14.04
C VAL A 79 -13.76 13.07 -13.53
N GLU A 80 -14.87 12.38 -13.77
CA GLU A 80 -16.17 12.78 -13.24
C GLU A 80 -16.32 12.42 -11.75
N SER A 81 -17.11 13.19 -11.02
CA SER A 81 -17.35 12.96 -9.58
C SER A 81 -17.94 11.58 -9.26
N ASN A 82 -18.76 11.03 -10.15
CA ASN A 82 -19.38 9.71 -9.98
C ASN A 82 -18.42 8.53 -10.29
N GLN A 83 -17.20 8.83 -10.73
CA GLN A 83 -16.13 7.85 -10.92
C GLN A 83 -15.25 7.67 -9.68
N ILE A 84 -15.51 8.37 -8.57
CA ILE A 84 -14.71 8.37 -7.35
C ILE A 84 -15.47 7.75 -6.18
N ILE A 85 -14.77 6.96 -5.38
CA ILE A 85 -15.25 6.46 -4.08
C ILE A 85 -14.17 6.64 -3.03
N PHE A 86 -14.56 7.00 -1.80
CA PHE A 86 -13.67 7.10 -0.66
C PHE A 86 -13.85 5.95 0.33
N GLY A 87 -12.76 5.59 0.98
CA GLY A 87 -12.73 4.59 2.05
C GLY A 87 -11.83 5.02 3.21
N THR A 88 -11.97 4.33 4.32
CA THR A 88 -11.09 4.46 5.50
C THR A 88 -9.71 3.86 5.18
N GLY A 89 -8.97 4.55 4.28
CA GLY A 89 -7.83 4.03 3.53
C GLY A 89 -8.27 3.21 2.31
N SER A 90 -7.33 2.91 1.39
CA SER A 90 -7.61 2.02 0.24
C SER A 90 -8.04 0.61 0.67
N SER A 91 -7.61 0.15 1.85
CA SER A 91 -8.00 -1.16 2.40
C SER A 91 -9.50 -1.29 2.66
N ASP A 92 -10.21 -0.22 2.98
CA ASP A 92 -11.68 -0.24 3.09
C ASP A 92 -12.33 -0.45 1.71
N ILE A 93 -11.76 0.12 0.66
CA ILE A 93 -12.26 -0.07 -0.70
C ILE A 93 -12.00 -1.51 -1.17
N ILE A 94 -10.87 -2.12 -0.79
CA ILE A 94 -10.60 -3.55 -1.03
C ILE A 94 -11.70 -4.40 -0.40
N LEU A 95 -12.04 -4.13 0.87
CA LEU A 95 -13.14 -4.80 1.57
C LEU A 95 -14.48 -4.63 0.83
N MET A 96 -14.80 -3.39 0.40
CA MET A 96 -16.02 -3.11 -0.36
C MET A 96 -16.06 -3.86 -1.69
N ILE A 97 -14.94 -3.94 -2.42
CA ILE A 97 -14.84 -4.71 -3.67
C ILE A 97 -15.09 -6.20 -3.41
N CYS A 98 -14.48 -6.77 -2.38
CA CYS A 98 -14.72 -8.17 -2.02
C CYS A 98 -16.20 -8.41 -1.72
N ARG A 99 -16.84 -7.58 -0.91
CA ARG A 99 -18.28 -7.68 -0.58
C ARG A 99 -19.19 -7.51 -1.78
N ALA A 100 -18.81 -6.66 -2.75
CA ALA A 100 -19.65 -6.35 -3.90
C ALA A 100 -19.57 -7.39 -5.02
N TYR A 101 -18.42 -8.05 -5.17
CA TYR A 101 -18.12 -8.87 -6.36
C TYR A 101 -17.83 -10.34 -6.07
N LEU A 102 -17.52 -10.73 -4.82
CA LEU A 102 -17.00 -12.06 -4.51
C LEU A 102 -17.94 -12.85 -3.62
N THR A 103 -18.10 -14.12 -3.97
CA THR A 103 -18.81 -15.14 -3.20
C THR A 103 -17.98 -16.43 -3.14
N ALA A 104 -18.45 -17.43 -2.40
CA ALA A 104 -17.81 -18.75 -2.34
C ALA A 104 -17.81 -19.51 -3.70
N ALA A 105 -18.64 -19.11 -4.65
CA ALA A 105 -18.70 -19.71 -5.99
C ALA A 105 -17.69 -19.11 -6.97
N ASP A 106 -17.12 -17.95 -6.63
CA ASP A 106 -16.25 -17.18 -7.50
C ASP A 106 -14.77 -17.48 -7.26
N GLU A 107 -13.94 -17.03 -8.19
CA GLU A 107 -12.47 -17.07 -8.11
C GLU A 107 -11.89 -15.65 -8.15
N THR A 108 -10.77 -15.48 -7.45
CA THR A 108 -9.97 -14.26 -7.48
C THR A 108 -8.51 -14.61 -7.69
N ILE A 109 -7.78 -13.75 -8.42
CA ILE A 109 -6.37 -13.96 -8.74
C ILE A 109 -5.52 -12.85 -8.14
N MET A 110 -4.41 -13.22 -7.50
CA MET A 110 -3.42 -12.31 -6.95
C MET A 110 -2.02 -12.93 -7.00
N ALA A 111 -0.98 -12.14 -6.81
CA ALA A 111 0.35 -12.70 -6.62
C ALA A 111 0.48 -13.37 -5.24
N ASP A 112 1.36 -14.36 -5.12
CA ASP A 112 1.62 -15.11 -3.87
C ASP A 112 2.30 -14.26 -2.79
N GLU A 113 3.08 -13.24 -3.18
CA GLU A 113 3.65 -12.22 -2.28
C GLU A 113 3.27 -10.82 -2.75
N THR A 114 2.16 -10.34 -2.21
CA THR A 114 1.63 -9.00 -2.46
C THR A 114 0.96 -8.44 -1.19
N PHE A 115 0.18 -7.38 -1.30
CA PHE A 115 -0.47 -6.79 -0.13
C PHE A 115 -1.50 -7.74 0.49
N SER A 116 -1.24 -8.16 1.70
CA SER A 116 -1.97 -9.24 2.40
C SER A 116 -3.47 -8.98 2.59
N GLN A 117 -3.92 -7.73 2.47
CA GLN A 117 -5.34 -7.40 2.64
C GLN A 117 -6.21 -7.89 1.49
N TYR A 118 -5.67 -8.14 0.30
CA TYR A 118 -6.43 -8.79 -0.77
C TYR A 118 -6.83 -10.19 -0.35
N LYS A 119 -5.85 -11.01 0.03
CA LYS A 119 -6.09 -12.39 0.47
C LYS A 119 -7.02 -12.45 1.67
N HIS A 120 -6.73 -11.66 2.71
CA HIS A 120 -7.51 -11.63 3.94
C HIS A 120 -9.01 -11.34 3.67
N ASN A 121 -9.31 -10.30 2.88
CA ASN A 121 -10.70 -9.95 2.60
C ASN A 121 -11.41 -10.97 1.69
N CYS A 122 -10.69 -11.58 0.75
CA CYS A 122 -11.24 -12.66 -0.08
C CYS A 122 -11.53 -13.92 0.76
N GLU A 123 -10.68 -14.27 1.72
CA GLU A 123 -10.91 -15.37 2.67
C GLU A 123 -12.14 -15.12 3.55
N VAL A 124 -12.38 -13.87 3.97
CA VAL A 124 -13.60 -13.48 4.72
C VAL A 124 -14.87 -13.76 3.91
N GLU A 125 -14.84 -13.53 2.60
CA GLU A 125 -15.96 -13.85 1.69
C GLU A 125 -15.99 -15.32 1.25
N ASN A 126 -15.05 -16.14 1.74
CA ASN A 126 -14.91 -17.56 1.41
C ASN A 126 -14.69 -17.83 -0.10
N THR A 127 -14.07 -16.89 -0.79
CA THR A 127 -13.79 -16.97 -2.23
C THR A 127 -12.60 -17.89 -2.50
N ASN A 128 -12.61 -18.60 -3.62
CA ASN A 128 -11.47 -19.40 -4.07
C ASN A 128 -10.34 -18.48 -4.58
N ILE A 129 -9.17 -18.55 -3.94
CA ILE A 129 -8.02 -17.69 -4.22
C ILE A 129 -7.00 -18.45 -5.06
N ILE A 130 -6.64 -17.87 -6.20
CA ILE A 130 -5.57 -18.38 -7.07
C ILE A 130 -4.36 -17.46 -6.87
N GLU A 131 -3.35 -17.99 -6.19
CA GLU A 131 -2.07 -17.30 -5.97
C GLU A 131 -1.11 -17.64 -7.10
N VAL A 132 -0.61 -16.62 -7.79
CA VAL A 132 0.36 -16.74 -8.89
C VAL A 132 1.73 -16.32 -8.38
N PRO A 133 2.77 -17.17 -8.51
CA PRO A 133 4.12 -16.82 -8.08
C PRO A 133 4.64 -15.54 -8.76
N LEU A 134 5.31 -14.69 -7.98
CA LEU A 134 6.06 -13.58 -8.54
C LEU A 134 7.23 -14.10 -9.39
N LYS A 135 7.52 -13.39 -10.48
CA LYS A 135 8.71 -13.62 -11.31
C LYS A 135 9.67 -12.45 -11.12
N ASP A 136 10.86 -12.72 -10.60
CA ASP A 136 11.87 -11.69 -10.28
C ASP A 136 11.32 -10.56 -9.41
N GLY A 137 10.44 -10.91 -8.44
CA GLY A 137 9.77 -9.98 -7.54
C GLY A 137 8.64 -9.17 -8.17
N LYS A 138 8.26 -9.41 -9.43
CA LYS A 138 7.19 -8.72 -10.18
C LYS A 138 5.99 -9.64 -10.38
N HIS A 139 4.83 -9.05 -10.54
CA HIS A 139 3.65 -9.79 -11.00
C HIS A 139 3.93 -10.43 -12.37
N ASP A 140 3.72 -11.73 -12.50
CA ASP A 140 3.73 -12.43 -13.80
C ASP A 140 2.36 -12.31 -14.45
N LEU A 141 2.17 -11.25 -15.25
CA LEU A 141 0.89 -10.98 -15.90
C LEU A 141 0.49 -12.07 -16.89
N ASN A 142 1.46 -12.77 -17.53
CA ASN A 142 1.15 -13.87 -18.43
C ASN A 142 0.61 -15.08 -17.66
N ALA A 143 1.22 -15.43 -16.54
CA ALA A 143 0.75 -16.50 -15.68
C ALA A 143 -0.61 -16.15 -15.03
N MET A 144 -0.80 -14.88 -14.60
CA MET A 144 -2.09 -14.40 -14.10
C MET A 144 -3.19 -14.49 -15.17
N LEU A 145 -2.90 -14.12 -16.42
CA LEU A 145 -3.85 -14.24 -17.54
C LEU A 145 -4.19 -15.71 -17.83
N ALA A 146 -3.21 -16.61 -17.80
CA ALA A 146 -3.43 -18.04 -18.01
C ALA A 146 -4.27 -18.71 -16.89
N ALA A 147 -4.27 -18.12 -15.69
CA ALA A 147 -5.07 -18.60 -14.55
C ALA A 147 -6.54 -18.15 -14.59
N VAL A 148 -6.91 -17.24 -15.50
CA VAL A 148 -8.29 -16.72 -15.61
C VAL A 148 -9.24 -17.79 -16.10
N THR A 149 -10.36 -17.93 -15.41
CA THR A 149 -11.49 -18.82 -15.78
C THR A 149 -12.78 -18.02 -15.87
N GLU A 150 -13.89 -18.66 -16.26
CA GLU A 150 -15.22 -18.05 -16.27
C GLU A 150 -15.72 -17.66 -14.85
N ARG A 151 -15.16 -18.28 -13.81
CA ARG A 151 -15.47 -17.95 -12.41
C ARG A 151 -14.61 -16.83 -11.84
N THR A 152 -13.56 -16.41 -12.52
CA THR A 152 -12.70 -15.31 -12.09
C THR A 152 -13.48 -14.00 -12.13
N LYS A 153 -13.63 -13.33 -10.97
CA LYS A 153 -14.36 -12.04 -10.85
C LYS A 153 -13.45 -10.87 -10.62
N VAL A 154 -12.40 -11.04 -9.80
CA VAL A 154 -11.49 -9.96 -9.44
C VAL A 154 -10.04 -10.42 -9.60
N LEU A 155 -9.20 -9.55 -10.17
CA LEU A 155 -7.78 -9.74 -10.30
C LEU A 155 -7.04 -8.54 -9.69
N TRP A 156 -6.11 -8.82 -8.78
CA TRP A 156 -5.43 -7.81 -7.98
C TRP A 156 -4.00 -7.58 -8.49
N ILE A 157 -3.68 -6.34 -8.82
CA ILE A 157 -2.35 -5.90 -9.23
C ILE A 157 -1.90 -4.76 -8.33
N CYS A 158 -0.89 -4.99 -7.49
CA CYS A 158 -0.26 -3.97 -6.67
C CYS A 158 0.93 -3.38 -7.43
N ASN A 159 0.84 -2.13 -7.85
CA ASN A 159 1.86 -1.50 -8.69
C ASN A 159 2.16 -0.05 -8.24
N PRO A 160 3.24 0.21 -7.53
CA PRO A 160 4.33 -0.70 -7.10
C PRO A 160 3.90 -1.80 -6.14
N ASN A 161 4.47 -3.01 -6.31
CA ASN A 161 4.13 -4.14 -5.45
C ASN A 161 4.65 -3.95 -4.02
N ASN A 162 3.89 -4.36 -3.06
CA ASN A 162 4.30 -4.48 -1.67
C ASN A 162 4.28 -5.97 -1.28
N PRO A 163 5.42 -6.61 -0.96
CA PRO A 163 6.59 -5.99 -0.32
C PRO A 163 7.80 -5.68 -1.22
N THR A 164 7.84 -6.09 -2.47
CA THR A 164 9.05 -6.05 -3.31
C THR A 164 9.41 -4.65 -3.82
N GLY A 165 8.44 -3.75 -3.94
CA GLY A 165 8.63 -2.40 -4.49
C GLY A 165 8.78 -2.34 -6.00
N THR A 166 8.72 -3.46 -6.69
CA THR A 166 8.86 -3.57 -8.15
C THR A 166 7.65 -3.00 -8.88
N ILE A 167 7.83 -2.64 -10.14
CA ILE A 167 6.76 -2.10 -11.00
C ILE A 167 6.54 -2.92 -12.26
N ILE A 168 5.30 -2.87 -12.75
CA ILE A 168 4.88 -3.25 -14.10
C ILE A 168 4.92 -2.00 -14.96
N GLY A 169 5.52 -2.09 -16.15
CA GLY A 169 5.54 -0.98 -17.10
C GLY A 169 4.21 -0.81 -17.85
N ARG A 170 4.06 0.36 -18.48
CA ARG A 170 2.84 0.73 -19.21
C ARG A 170 2.51 -0.25 -20.33
N GLU A 171 3.47 -0.55 -21.19
CA GLU A 171 3.25 -1.43 -22.34
C GLU A 171 2.85 -2.84 -21.92
N GLU A 172 3.49 -3.36 -20.87
CA GLU A 172 3.20 -4.67 -20.31
C GLU A 172 1.78 -4.74 -19.74
N LEU A 173 1.38 -3.71 -18.95
CA LEU A 173 0.05 -3.62 -18.39
C LEU A 173 -1.02 -3.48 -19.48
N GLU A 174 -0.84 -2.61 -20.47
CA GLU A 174 -1.80 -2.42 -21.55
C GLU A 174 -1.95 -3.67 -22.42
N ALA A 175 -0.84 -4.37 -22.72
CA ALA A 175 -0.87 -5.64 -23.44
C ALA A 175 -1.62 -6.75 -22.70
N PHE A 176 -1.52 -6.77 -21.37
CA PHE A 176 -2.28 -7.66 -20.50
C PHE A 176 -3.78 -7.32 -20.52
N LEU A 177 -4.12 -6.04 -20.28
CA LEU A 177 -5.51 -5.58 -20.22
C LEU A 177 -6.26 -5.79 -21.54
N ALA A 178 -5.56 -5.66 -22.68
CA ALA A 178 -6.13 -5.91 -24.00
C ALA A 178 -6.55 -7.36 -24.23
N LYS A 179 -5.94 -8.32 -23.51
CA LYS A 179 -6.24 -9.75 -23.62
C LYS A 179 -7.18 -10.26 -22.53
N LEU A 180 -7.32 -9.49 -21.46
CA LEU A 180 -8.12 -9.92 -20.30
C LEU A 180 -9.61 -9.92 -20.65
N PRO A 181 -10.36 -11.00 -20.29
CA PRO A 181 -11.81 -11.03 -20.46
C PRO A 181 -12.50 -9.88 -19.70
N LYS A 182 -13.48 -9.24 -20.33
CA LYS A 182 -14.17 -8.05 -19.81
C LYS A 182 -15.01 -8.32 -18.55
N HIS A 183 -15.31 -9.58 -18.24
CA HIS A 183 -16.04 -9.94 -17.02
C HIS A 183 -15.17 -9.92 -15.76
N VAL A 184 -13.84 -9.80 -15.90
CA VAL A 184 -12.89 -9.74 -14.78
C VAL A 184 -12.66 -8.29 -14.41
N LEU A 185 -12.95 -7.92 -13.17
CA LEU A 185 -12.59 -6.63 -12.61
C LEU A 185 -11.11 -6.63 -12.23
N VAL A 186 -10.33 -5.69 -12.74
CA VAL A 186 -8.93 -5.48 -12.34
C VAL A 186 -8.88 -4.39 -11.27
N VAL A 187 -8.34 -4.74 -10.12
CA VAL A 187 -7.99 -3.75 -9.09
C VAL A 187 -6.51 -3.42 -9.24
N LEU A 188 -6.22 -2.23 -9.73
CA LEU A 188 -4.87 -1.69 -9.86
C LEU A 188 -4.57 -0.81 -8.65
N ASP A 189 -3.85 -1.37 -7.69
CA ASP A 189 -3.51 -0.66 -6.44
C ASP A 189 -2.22 0.13 -6.63
N GLU A 190 -2.38 1.45 -6.77
CA GLU A 190 -1.31 2.43 -6.92
C GLU A 190 -1.04 3.18 -5.60
N ALA A 191 -1.15 2.53 -4.45
CA ALA A 191 -0.94 3.17 -3.14
C ALA A 191 0.42 3.87 -2.99
N TYR A 192 1.40 3.50 -3.81
CA TYR A 192 2.75 4.09 -3.85
C TYR A 192 3.04 4.82 -5.17
N GLY A 193 2.05 4.96 -6.05
CA GLY A 193 2.21 5.48 -7.41
C GLY A 193 2.82 6.88 -7.47
N GLU A 194 2.47 7.75 -6.52
CA GLU A 194 2.98 9.13 -6.47
C GLU A 194 4.49 9.23 -6.17
N TYR A 195 5.13 8.15 -5.67
CA TYR A 195 6.57 8.11 -5.46
C TYR A 195 7.38 7.68 -6.69
N VAL A 196 6.72 7.08 -7.69
CA VAL A 196 7.40 6.50 -8.85
C VAL A 196 7.93 7.59 -9.77
N THR A 197 9.23 7.52 -10.07
CA THR A 197 9.92 8.44 -10.99
C THR A 197 10.23 7.80 -12.35
N ASP A 198 9.93 6.52 -12.52
CA ASP A 198 10.16 5.81 -13.78
C ASP A 198 9.14 6.28 -14.84
N PRO A 199 9.59 6.80 -16.00
CA PRO A 199 8.69 7.31 -17.04
C PRO A 199 7.82 6.22 -17.68
N ASN A 200 8.19 4.96 -17.54
CA ASN A 200 7.43 3.80 -18.02
C ASN A 200 6.27 3.40 -17.09
N PHE A 201 6.19 4.00 -15.90
CA PHE A 201 5.13 3.68 -14.96
C PHE A 201 3.76 4.13 -15.52
N PRO A 202 2.75 3.24 -15.54
CA PRO A 202 1.43 3.60 -16.02
C PRO A 202 0.72 4.52 -15.02
N ASN A 203 -0.06 5.47 -15.52
CA ASN A 203 -1.11 6.10 -14.73
C ASN A 203 -2.42 5.35 -15.00
N GLY A 204 -2.82 4.45 -14.10
CA GLY A 204 -3.99 3.61 -14.31
C GLY A 204 -5.29 4.37 -14.53
N ILE A 205 -5.43 5.58 -13.96
CA ILE A 205 -6.61 6.42 -14.13
C ILE A 205 -6.84 6.76 -15.60
N THR A 206 -5.79 7.01 -16.37
CA THR A 206 -5.88 7.31 -17.81
C THR A 206 -6.30 6.12 -18.67
N LEU A 207 -6.32 4.91 -18.09
CA LEU A 207 -6.70 3.68 -18.79
C LEU A 207 -8.18 3.31 -18.63
N ILE A 208 -8.91 3.96 -17.71
CA ILE A 208 -10.30 3.61 -17.35
C ILE A 208 -11.24 3.73 -18.54
N ASP A 209 -11.12 4.79 -19.34
CA ASP A 209 -11.99 5.00 -20.51
C ASP A 209 -11.83 3.89 -21.55
N ARG A 210 -10.63 3.34 -21.70
CA ARG A 210 -10.34 2.25 -22.62
C ARG A 210 -10.66 0.88 -22.04
N TYR A 211 -10.49 0.73 -20.73
CA TYR A 211 -10.69 -0.52 -19.99
C TYR A 211 -11.63 -0.27 -18.80
N PRO A 212 -12.97 -0.25 -19.04
CA PRO A 212 -13.95 0.13 -18.00
C PRO A 212 -14.06 -0.88 -16.86
N ASN A 213 -13.42 -2.03 -16.97
CA ASN A 213 -13.29 -3.04 -15.92
C ASN A 213 -12.04 -2.86 -15.02
N ILE A 214 -11.50 -1.63 -14.94
CA ILE A 214 -10.42 -1.29 -14.01
C ILE A 214 -10.97 -0.43 -12.87
N VAL A 215 -10.50 -0.71 -11.65
CA VAL A 215 -10.58 0.22 -10.51
C VAL A 215 -9.16 0.51 -10.04
N VAL A 216 -8.78 1.78 -10.02
CA VAL A 216 -7.50 2.24 -9.52
C VAL A 216 -7.65 2.66 -8.06
N LEU A 217 -6.84 2.09 -7.16
CA LEU A 217 -6.82 2.47 -5.75
C LEU A 217 -5.62 3.38 -5.46
N ARG A 218 -5.84 4.44 -4.68
CA ARG A 218 -4.80 5.32 -4.13
C ARG A 218 -5.10 5.69 -2.68
N THR A 219 -4.11 6.23 -1.98
CA THR A 219 -4.24 6.51 -0.56
C THR A 219 -3.56 7.82 -0.16
N PHE A 220 -4.12 8.51 0.81
CA PHE A 220 -3.47 9.65 1.46
C PHE A 220 -2.49 9.23 2.57
N SER A 221 -2.43 7.94 2.89
CA SER A 221 -1.59 7.41 3.99
C SER A 221 -0.08 7.48 3.70
N LYS A 222 0.34 7.56 2.42
CA LYS A 222 1.73 7.43 2.00
C LYS A 222 2.35 8.80 1.68
N VAL A 223 2.38 9.22 0.44
CA VAL A 223 3.03 10.47 0.01
C VAL A 223 2.46 11.71 0.71
N TYR A 224 1.18 11.72 1.03
CA TYR A 224 0.51 12.83 1.73
C TYR A 224 0.69 12.80 3.25
N GLY A 225 1.23 11.71 3.83
CA GLY A 225 1.53 11.60 5.26
C GLY A 225 0.32 11.50 6.19
N LEU A 226 -0.88 11.21 5.67
CA LEU A 226 -2.12 11.15 6.44
C LEU A 226 -2.48 9.73 6.92
N ALA A 227 -1.49 8.91 7.28
CA ALA A 227 -1.71 7.51 7.65
C ALA A 227 -2.73 7.34 8.80
N ALA A 228 -2.66 8.19 9.82
CA ALA A 228 -3.55 8.16 10.98
C ALA A 228 -4.98 8.66 10.68
N ASN A 229 -5.17 9.47 9.63
CA ASN A 229 -6.48 10.00 9.26
C ASN A 229 -7.37 8.96 8.58
N ARG A 230 -6.80 7.85 8.15
CA ARG A 230 -7.52 6.74 7.54
C ARG A 230 -8.39 7.18 6.36
N ILE A 231 -7.77 7.66 5.28
CA ILE A 231 -8.48 8.04 4.05
C ILE A 231 -7.72 7.59 2.81
N GLY A 232 -8.46 7.04 1.86
CA GLY A 232 -8.00 6.64 0.53
C GLY A 232 -9.15 6.73 -0.46
N TYR A 233 -8.87 6.51 -1.73
CA TYR A 233 -9.89 6.60 -2.78
C TYR A 233 -9.69 5.56 -3.86
N GLY A 234 -10.80 5.23 -4.53
CA GLY A 234 -10.84 4.44 -5.76
C GLY A 234 -11.39 5.26 -6.90
N VAL A 235 -10.88 5.03 -8.10
CA VAL A 235 -11.37 5.63 -9.35
C VAL A 235 -11.67 4.51 -10.34
N GLY A 236 -12.85 4.56 -10.97
CA GLY A 236 -13.27 3.55 -11.94
C GLY A 236 -14.40 4.05 -12.83
N GLU A 237 -14.90 3.20 -13.69
CA GLU A 237 -16.09 3.48 -14.46
C GLU A 237 -17.30 3.70 -13.52
N ALA A 238 -18.18 4.63 -13.84
CA ALA A 238 -19.25 5.08 -12.94
C ALA A 238 -20.18 3.95 -12.46
N SER A 239 -20.48 2.97 -13.31
CA SER A 239 -21.33 1.81 -12.92
C SER A 239 -20.63 0.87 -11.95
N VAL A 240 -19.31 0.69 -12.09
CA VAL A 240 -18.47 -0.09 -11.18
C VAL A 240 -18.40 0.60 -9.82
N ILE A 241 -18.10 1.90 -9.81
CA ILE A 241 -18.04 2.70 -8.57
C ILE A 241 -19.40 2.72 -7.87
N ARG A 242 -20.51 2.86 -8.61
CA ARG A 242 -21.85 2.76 -8.05
C ARG A 242 -22.09 1.41 -7.36
N THR A 243 -21.66 0.30 -7.96
CA THR A 243 -21.81 -1.04 -7.38
C THR A 243 -21.02 -1.18 -6.08
N ILE A 244 -19.76 -0.72 -6.06
CA ILE A 244 -18.94 -0.72 -4.84
C ILE A 244 -19.56 0.17 -3.76
N ASN A 245 -20.12 1.31 -4.14
CA ASN A 245 -20.76 2.25 -3.21
C ASN A 245 -22.02 1.69 -2.53
N GLN A 246 -22.69 0.66 -3.12
CA GLN A 246 -23.86 0.03 -2.51
C GLN A 246 -23.55 -0.73 -1.20
N VAL A 247 -22.30 -1.12 -0.98
CA VAL A 247 -21.86 -1.86 0.23
C VAL A 247 -21.04 -0.98 1.16
N ARG A 248 -20.90 0.30 0.86
CA ARG A 248 -20.15 1.26 1.67
C ARG A 248 -20.91 1.59 2.95
N GLU A 249 -20.19 1.60 4.08
CA GLU A 249 -20.76 2.04 5.36
C GLU A 249 -21.10 3.55 5.33
N PRO A 250 -22.25 3.96 5.88
CA PRO A 250 -22.58 5.38 6.01
C PRO A 250 -21.50 6.15 6.77
N PHE A 251 -21.13 7.33 6.27
CA PHE A 251 -20.14 8.20 6.93
C PHE A 251 -18.78 7.55 7.19
N ASN A 252 -18.35 6.61 6.34
CA ASN A 252 -17.12 5.84 6.52
C ASN A 252 -15.83 6.66 6.54
N THR A 253 -15.84 7.90 6.04
CA THR A 253 -14.68 8.82 6.12
C THR A 253 -14.97 9.96 7.09
N GLY A 254 -14.11 10.11 8.10
CA GLY A 254 -14.30 11.12 9.14
C GLY A 254 -14.07 12.56 8.65
N ARG A 255 -14.64 13.52 9.36
CA ARG A 255 -14.59 14.95 9.05
C ARG A 255 -13.17 15.48 8.91
N LEU A 256 -12.30 15.20 9.90
CA LEU A 256 -10.89 15.61 9.85
C LEU A 256 -10.13 14.98 8.66
N ALA A 257 -10.46 13.75 8.32
CA ALA A 257 -9.84 13.07 7.18
C ALA A 257 -10.19 13.74 5.85
N GLN A 258 -11.46 14.13 5.67
CA GLN A 258 -11.93 14.80 4.45
C GLN A 258 -11.25 16.17 4.26
N VAL A 259 -11.23 17.01 5.29
CA VAL A 259 -10.62 18.35 5.19
C VAL A 259 -9.10 18.28 5.04
N ALA A 260 -8.43 17.34 5.72
CA ALA A 260 -6.99 17.11 5.59
C ALA A 260 -6.61 16.63 4.19
N ALA A 261 -7.37 15.69 3.63
CA ALA A 261 -7.14 15.18 2.28
C ALA A 261 -7.35 16.30 1.23
N LYS A 262 -8.44 17.07 1.34
CA LYS A 262 -8.73 18.21 0.47
C LYS A 262 -7.59 19.22 0.49
N ALA A 263 -7.11 19.62 1.67
CA ALA A 263 -6.02 20.58 1.81
C ALA A 263 -4.67 20.02 1.29
N SER A 264 -4.41 18.72 1.49
CA SER A 264 -3.21 18.06 0.98
C SER A 264 -3.15 18.02 -0.54
N LEU A 265 -4.28 17.83 -1.22
CA LEU A 265 -4.36 17.87 -2.69
C LEU A 265 -4.00 19.25 -3.28
N GLN A 266 -4.07 20.31 -2.47
CA GLN A 266 -3.77 21.70 -2.82
C GLN A 266 -2.38 22.13 -2.34
N ASP A 267 -1.55 21.20 -1.87
CA ASP A 267 -0.19 21.47 -1.37
C ASP A 267 0.86 20.74 -2.22
N ASP A 268 1.04 21.22 -3.43
CA ASP A 268 2.02 20.64 -4.38
C ASP A 268 3.46 20.78 -3.88
N GLU A 269 3.75 21.79 -3.05
CA GLU A 269 5.08 21.96 -2.42
C GLU A 269 5.39 20.82 -1.46
N PHE A 270 4.45 20.46 -0.57
CA PHE A 270 4.62 19.32 0.33
C PHE A 270 4.75 18.00 -0.45
N LEU A 271 3.93 17.80 -1.48
CA LEU A 271 3.99 16.64 -2.36
C LEU A 271 5.39 16.51 -3.00
N ALA A 272 5.88 17.56 -3.63
CA ALA A 272 7.20 17.59 -4.27
C ALA A 272 8.33 17.34 -3.27
N ARG A 273 8.25 17.91 -2.06
CA ARG A 273 9.22 17.69 -0.97
C ARG A 273 9.20 16.23 -0.50
N SER A 274 8.03 15.61 -0.37
CA SER A 274 7.89 14.19 -0.01
C SER A 274 8.52 13.27 -1.06
N GLN A 275 8.28 13.54 -2.34
CA GLN A 275 8.87 12.79 -3.45
C GLN A 275 10.40 12.94 -3.50
N ALA A 276 10.91 14.16 -3.34
CA ALA A 276 12.35 14.42 -3.34
C ALA A 276 13.06 13.74 -2.17
N SER A 277 12.48 13.81 -0.96
CA SER A 277 13.00 13.13 0.24
C SER A 277 13.07 11.62 0.04
N ASN A 278 12.00 11.04 -0.50
CA ASN A 278 11.94 9.60 -0.79
C ASN A 278 12.98 9.18 -1.82
N THR A 279 13.11 9.93 -2.91
CA THR A 279 14.11 9.65 -3.97
C THR A 279 15.54 9.70 -3.42
N ALA A 280 15.86 10.70 -2.61
CA ALA A 280 17.16 10.79 -1.97
C ALA A 280 17.42 9.62 -1.02
N GLY A 281 16.42 9.24 -0.21
CA GLY A 281 16.51 8.09 0.70
C GLY A 281 16.67 6.75 -0.02
N LEU A 282 15.92 6.52 -1.10
CA LEU A 282 16.07 5.32 -1.94
C LEU A 282 17.48 5.24 -2.52
N ASN A 283 17.99 6.32 -3.10
CA ASN A 283 19.33 6.36 -3.67
C ASN A 283 20.39 6.06 -2.62
N TYR A 284 20.26 6.63 -1.42
CA TYR A 284 21.16 6.34 -0.31
C TYR A 284 21.14 4.87 0.08
N LEU A 285 19.95 4.31 0.31
CA LEU A 285 19.80 2.90 0.74
C LEU A 285 20.31 1.94 -0.34
N HIS A 286 20.04 2.19 -1.62
CA HIS A 286 20.58 1.39 -2.72
C HIS A 286 22.11 1.39 -2.70
N ALA A 287 22.75 2.57 -2.60
CA ALA A 287 24.22 2.69 -2.56
C ALA A 287 24.81 1.95 -1.35
N GLN A 288 24.13 1.98 -0.19
CA GLN A 288 24.59 1.25 0.99
C GLN A 288 24.41 -0.26 0.86
N PHE A 289 23.32 -0.74 0.30
CA PHE A 289 23.15 -2.18 0.04
C PHE A 289 24.17 -2.70 -0.98
N ASP A 290 24.46 -1.92 -2.04
CA ASP A 290 25.54 -2.24 -3.00
C ASP A 290 26.91 -2.30 -2.29
N ARG A 291 27.23 -1.35 -1.41
CA ARG A 291 28.47 -1.34 -0.60
C ARG A 291 28.59 -2.58 0.29
N LEU A 292 27.47 -3.00 0.89
CA LEU A 292 27.40 -4.20 1.74
C LEU A 292 27.30 -5.49 0.91
N GLY A 293 27.20 -5.41 -0.41
CA GLY A 293 27.07 -6.53 -1.32
C GLY A 293 25.73 -7.29 -1.13
N LEU A 294 24.69 -6.67 -0.60
CA LEU A 294 23.37 -7.26 -0.40
C LEU A 294 22.54 -7.18 -1.69
N GLN A 295 21.77 -8.22 -1.95
CA GLN A 295 20.81 -8.21 -3.05
C GLN A 295 19.49 -7.60 -2.59
N TYR A 296 18.86 -6.81 -3.45
CA TYR A 296 17.58 -6.17 -3.17
C TYR A 296 16.74 -6.02 -4.43
N PHE A 297 15.45 -5.88 -4.27
CA PHE A 297 14.59 -5.45 -5.37
C PHE A 297 14.66 -3.93 -5.49
N LYS A 298 14.85 -3.43 -6.72
CA LYS A 298 14.81 -1.99 -6.99
C LYS A 298 13.43 -1.44 -6.62
N GLY A 299 13.36 -0.76 -5.48
CA GLY A 299 12.11 -0.20 -4.94
C GLY A 299 11.69 1.06 -5.68
N HIS A 300 10.40 1.15 -6.01
CA HIS A 300 9.76 2.33 -6.60
C HIS A 300 8.73 2.99 -5.67
N GLY A 301 8.45 2.39 -4.51
CA GLY A 301 7.64 2.99 -3.45
C GLY A 301 8.51 3.78 -2.45
N ASN A 302 8.05 3.88 -1.20
CA ASN A 302 8.82 4.45 -0.11
C ASN A 302 9.41 3.38 0.82
N PHE A 303 9.89 2.29 0.23
CA PHE A 303 10.51 1.16 0.93
C PHE A 303 11.37 0.33 -0.03
N ILE A 304 12.27 -0.47 0.52
CA ILE A 304 13.08 -1.46 -0.21
C ILE A 304 12.96 -2.81 0.49
N MET A 305 12.88 -3.87 -0.30
CA MET A 305 13.02 -5.24 0.18
C MET A 305 14.41 -5.75 -0.16
N VAL A 306 15.19 -6.13 0.87
CA VAL A 306 16.60 -6.51 0.77
C VAL A 306 16.82 -7.89 1.38
N ASP A 307 17.58 -8.76 0.68
CA ASP A 307 18.02 -10.07 1.19
C ASP A 307 19.24 -9.87 2.09
N VAL A 308 19.08 -10.24 3.34
CA VAL A 308 20.11 -10.12 4.38
C VAL A 308 20.93 -11.41 4.57
N ARG A 309 20.79 -12.36 3.64
CA ARG A 309 21.53 -13.65 3.57
C ARG A 309 21.41 -14.56 4.80
N THR A 310 20.51 -14.26 5.71
CA THR A 310 20.25 -15.02 6.94
C THR A 310 18.77 -14.93 7.27
N PRO A 311 18.19 -15.82 8.09
CA PRO A 311 16.76 -15.77 8.42
C PRO A 311 16.33 -14.37 8.90
N SER A 312 15.40 -13.76 8.17
CA SER A 312 14.99 -12.36 8.37
C SER A 312 14.45 -12.07 9.76
N MET A 313 13.83 -13.06 10.42
CA MET A 313 13.34 -12.90 11.78
C MET A 313 14.48 -12.72 12.80
N GLN A 314 15.64 -13.36 12.59
CA GLN A 314 16.81 -13.16 13.42
C GLN A 314 17.35 -11.72 13.31
N ILE A 315 17.43 -11.19 12.08
CA ILE A 315 17.80 -9.78 11.84
C ILE A 315 16.75 -8.84 12.47
N PHE A 316 15.48 -9.14 12.30
CA PHE A 316 14.41 -8.36 12.92
C PHE A 316 14.58 -8.24 14.44
N ASP A 317 14.81 -9.35 15.13
CA ASP A 317 14.96 -9.37 16.59
C ASP A 317 16.22 -8.59 17.05
N LEU A 318 17.31 -8.68 16.31
CA LEU A 318 18.56 -7.97 16.65
C LEU A 318 18.43 -6.46 16.37
N LEU A 319 17.84 -6.05 15.24
CA LEU A 319 17.54 -4.65 14.93
C LEU A 319 16.56 -4.05 15.95
N LEU A 320 15.56 -4.83 16.37
CA LEU A 320 14.60 -4.41 17.39
C LEU A 320 15.29 -4.06 18.71
N ARG A 321 16.27 -4.89 19.16
CA ARG A 321 17.07 -4.62 20.36
C ARG A 321 17.92 -3.37 20.24
N LYS A 322 18.28 -2.95 19.01
CA LYS A 322 18.97 -1.70 18.72
C LYS A 322 18.00 -0.51 18.50
N GLY A 323 16.69 -0.70 18.78
CA GLY A 323 15.68 0.34 18.63
C GLY A 323 15.21 0.58 17.19
N ILE A 324 15.46 -0.36 16.26
CA ILE A 324 15.03 -0.22 14.86
C ILE A 324 13.99 -1.26 14.51
N ILE A 325 12.80 -0.79 14.08
CA ILE A 325 11.69 -1.64 13.69
C ILE A 325 11.60 -1.69 12.18
N VAL A 326 11.83 -2.86 11.58
CA VAL A 326 11.64 -3.14 10.15
C VAL A 326 10.49 -4.14 9.97
N ARG A 327 10.23 -4.61 8.76
CA ARG A 327 9.29 -5.70 8.49
C ARG A 327 10.04 -6.93 7.99
N ALA A 328 9.63 -8.12 8.46
CA ALA A 328 10.22 -9.41 8.11
C ALA A 328 9.15 -10.51 8.06
N GLY A 329 9.52 -11.74 7.72
CA GLY A 329 8.68 -12.92 7.84
C GLY A 329 7.83 -13.24 6.62
N TRP A 330 8.31 -12.96 5.40
CA TRP A 330 7.65 -13.40 4.17
C TRP A 330 7.96 -14.86 3.84
N LYS A 331 6.93 -15.60 3.49
CA LYS A 331 7.01 -17.04 3.22
C LYS A 331 7.96 -17.35 2.05
N HIS A 332 7.86 -16.62 0.96
CA HIS A 332 8.66 -16.86 -0.24
C HIS A 332 10.01 -16.12 -0.25
N TYR A 333 10.23 -15.23 0.73
CA TYR A 333 11.47 -14.48 0.90
C TYR A 333 11.96 -14.56 2.37
N PRO A 334 12.33 -15.77 2.87
CA PRO A 334 12.62 -16.00 4.29
C PRO A 334 13.81 -15.20 4.81
N ASN A 335 14.73 -14.80 3.93
CA ASN A 335 15.92 -14.02 4.27
C ASN A 335 15.75 -12.51 3.99
N ALA A 336 14.59 -12.06 3.54
CA ALA A 336 14.41 -10.66 3.20
C ALA A 336 13.75 -9.87 4.33
N ILE A 337 14.23 -8.65 4.54
CA ILE A 337 13.54 -7.62 5.32
C ILE A 337 13.05 -6.52 4.39
N ARG A 338 11.94 -5.87 4.74
CA ARG A 338 11.49 -4.63 4.09
C ARG A 338 11.71 -3.46 5.03
N VAL A 339 12.45 -2.48 4.56
CA VAL A 339 12.72 -1.23 5.28
C VAL A 339 12.01 -0.07 4.58
N SER A 340 11.26 0.73 5.33
CA SER A 340 10.69 1.99 4.86
C SER A 340 11.79 3.03 4.72
N VAL A 341 11.67 3.91 3.74
CA VAL A 341 12.57 5.07 3.60
C VAL A 341 12.26 6.06 4.72
N GLY A 342 13.25 6.30 5.57
CA GLY A 342 13.21 7.27 6.67
C GLY A 342 13.77 8.64 6.27
N THR A 343 13.98 9.50 7.27
CA THR A 343 14.82 10.70 7.11
C THR A 343 16.28 10.29 6.84
N ALA A 344 17.12 11.22 6.41
CA ALA A 344 18.55 10.94 6.19
C ALA A 344 19.18 10.32 7.44
N GLU A 345 18.95 10.90 8.60
CA GLU A 345 19.46 10.41 9.89
C GLU A 345 18.92 9.01 10.24
N GLN A 346 17.63 8.77 10.00
CA GLN A 346 17.02 7.46 10.27
C GLN A 346 17.59 6.37 9.36
N ASN A 347 17.82 6.69 8.08
CA ASN A 347 18.43 5.77 7.13
C ASN A 347 19.89 5.46 7.50
N GLU A 348 20.67 6.45 7.94
CA GLU A 348 22.04 6.26 8.41
C GLU A 348 22.10 5.36 9.65
N LYS A 349 21.29 5.63 10.67
CA LYS A 349 21.18 4.80 11.88
C LYS A 349 20.76 3.36 11.57
N PHE A 350 19.82 3.19 10.63
CA PHE A 350 19.41 1.86 10.18
C PHE A 350 20.57 1.10 9.52
N ILE A 351 21.30 1.73 8.60
CA ILE A 351 22.43 1.08 7.90
C ILE A 351 23.54 0.73 8.88
N GLN A 352 23.88 1.63 9.81
CA GLN A 352 24.88 1.33 10.85
C GLN A 352 24.45 0.11 11.70
N ALA A 353 23.21 0.10 12.18
CA ALA A 353 22.71 -1.02 12.98
C ALA A 353 22.65 -2.34 12.19
N LEU A 354 22.25 -2.28 10.91
CA LEU A 354 22.22 -3.44 10.03
C LEU A 354 23.63 -4.01 9.83
N GLU A 355 24.61 -3.17 9.52
CA GLU A 355 26.01 -3.59 9.33
C GLU A 355 26.59 -4.26 10.60
N GLU A 356 26.38 -3.66 11.78
CA GLU A 356 26.77 -4.25 13.06
C GLU A 356 26.16 -5.63 13.30
N VAL A 357 24.86 -5.78 13.03
CA VAL A 357 24.14 -7.06 13.17
C VAL A 357 24.65 -8.10 12.18
N LEU A 358 24.91 -7.72 10.93
CA LEU A 358 25.45 -8.63 9.92
C LEU A 358 26.87 -9.09 10.24
N ILE A 359 27.72 -8.24 10.84
CA ILE A 359 29.05 -8.59 11.34
C ILE A 359 28.93 -9.55 12.53
N GLU A 360 28.04 -9.25 13.49
CA GLU A 360 27.77 -10.11 14.66
C GLU A 360 27.37 -11.54 14.24
N LEU A 361 26.59 -11.67 13.16
CA LEU A 361 26.15 -12.95 12.62
C LEU A 361 27.15 -13.59 11.65
N ALA A 362 28.32 -13.00 11.46
CA ALA A 362 29.33 -13.43 10.50
C ALA A 362 28.84 -13.55 9.04
N VAL A 363 27.85 -12.73 8.66
CA VAL A 363 27.35 -12.60 7.29
C VAL A 363 28.26 -11.69 6.47
N LEU A 364 28.83 -10.66 7.10
CA LEU A 364 29.89 -9.79 6.60
C LEU A 364 31.18 -10.08 7.33
N GLN A 365 32.31 -9.97 6.62
CA GLN A 365 33.67 -10.10 7.19
C GLN A 365 34.24 -8.74 7.55
#